data_f6eddfcad740a0efdeeb818bd5dd068b
#
_entry.id   f6eddfcad740a0efdeeb818bd5dd068b
#
_cell.length_a   1.000
_cell.length_b   1.000
_cell.length_c   1.000
_cell.angle_alpha   90.00
_cell.angle_beta   90.00
_cell.angle_gamma   90.00
#
_symmetry.space_group_name_H-M   'P 1'
#
loop_
_entity.id
_entity.type
_entity.pdbx_description
1 polymer ?
#
loop_
_entity_poly.entity_id
_entity_poly.type
_entity_poly.pdbx_seq_one_letter_code
_entity_poly.pdbx_strand_id
1 'polypeptide(L)'
;MINPNQQQVIALAAVVQAASLVEQLARTGDISGDASDPLLQAVFNQSPENFHDIYGNARVNLSVGLNHLNSIVGRTGRDINPDVTRYTLSLLLLERKLSKRVDMLKTLGNGIHSASRQAEHFSIGHENTIAALADLYKSTLSNLSFRIHVTGNPTYLQN
;
A
#
# COMPACT_ATOMS: atom_id res chain seq x y z
N MET A 1 20.18 -14.81 3.09
CA MET A 1 20.04 -13.34 3.35
C MET A 1 19.62 -12.66 2.07
N ILE A 2 18.60 -11.82 2.13
CA ILE A 2 18.10 -11.07 0.98
C ILE A 2 19.03 -9.87 0.74
N ASN A 3 19.57 -9.74 -0.48
CA ASN A 3 20.46 -8.62 -0.81
C ASN A 3 19.66 -7.32 -1.05
N PRO A 4 20.31 -6.13 -1.06
CA PRO A 4 19.62 -4.84 -1.23
C PRO A 4 18.79 -4.72 -2.52
N ASN A 5 19.22 -5.32 -3.63
CA ASN A 5 18.47 -5.31 -4.88
C ASN A 5 17.18 -6.12 -4.76
N GLN A 6 17.23 -7.27 -4.10
CA GLN A 6 16.04 -8.07 -3.82
C GLN A 6 15.09 -7.34 -2.87
N GLN A 7 15.60 -6.63 -1.88
CA GLN A 7 14.77 -5.81 -0.99
C GLN A 7 14.04 -4.71 -1.75
N GLN A 8 14.71 -4.05 -2.69
CA GLN A 8 14.08 -3.03 -3.54
C GLN A 8 12.97 -3.61 -4.42
N VAL A 9 13.20 -4.78 -5.02
CA VAL A 9 12.17 -5.47 -5.83
C VAL A 9 10.97 -5.85 -4.98
N ILE A 10 11.19 -6.37 -3.78
CA ILE A 10 10.11 -6.74 -2.85
C ILE A 10 9.33 -5.49 -2.42
N ALA A 11 10.01 -4.41 -2.07
CA ALA A 11 9.37 -3.15 -1.70
C ALA A 11 8.55 -2.58 -2.87
N LEU A 12 9.07 -2.63 -4.09
CA LEU A 12 8.34 -2.20 -5.29
C LEU A 12 7.12 -3.10 -5.55
N ALA A 13 7.26 -4.41 -5.36
CA ALA A 13 6.13 -5.33 -5.48
C ALA A 13 5.00 -5.02 -4.48
N ALA A 14 5.35 -4.59 -3.26
CA ALA A 14 4.36 -4.14 -2.27
C ALA A 14 3.60 -2.89 -2.75
N VAL A 15 4.28 -1.91 -3.32
CA VAL A 15 3.65 -0.71 -3.90
C VAL A 15 2.72 -1.08 -5.05
N VAL A 16 3.16 -1.94 -5.97
CA VAL A 16 2.36 -2.42 -7.11
C VAL A 16 1.15 -3.21 -6.63
N GLN A 17 1.30 -4.04 -5.60
CA GLN A 17 0.18 -4.77 -5.00
C GLN A 17 -0.85 -3.81 -4.41
N ALA A 18 -0.44 -2.80 -3.65
CA ALA A 18 -1.35 -1.79 -3.12
C ALA A 18 -2.10 -1.06 -4.24
N ALA A 19 -1.41 -0.66 -5.30
CA ALA A 19 -2.01 -0.03 -6.48
C ALA A 19 -3.04 -0.95 -7.16
N SER A 20 -2.73 -2.23 -7.30
CA SER A 20 -3.61 -3.25 -7.85
C SER A 20 -4.88 -3.43 -7.01
N LEU A 21 -4.74 -3.46 -5.69
CA LEU A 21 -5.88 -3.58 -4.78
C LEU A 21 -6.79 -2.35 -4.81
N VAL A 22 -6.23 -1.15 -4.92
CA VAL A 22 -7.01 0.08 -5.08
C VAL A 22 -7.80 0.03 -6.39
N GLU A 23 -7.19 -0.36 -7.49
CA GLU A 23 -7.87 -0.52 -8.79
C GLU A 23 -9.00 -1.54 -8.70
N GLN A 24 -8.74 -2.71 -8.12
CA GLN A 24 -9.75 -3.75 -7.96
C GLN A 24 -10.91 -3.28 -7.09
N LEU A 25 -10.63 -2.67 -5.94
CA LEU A 25 -11.64 -2.15 -5.02
C LEU A 25 -12.51 -1.07 -5.68
N ALA A 26 -11.90 -0.15 -6.41
CA ALA A 26 -12.62 0.90 -7.15
C ALA A 26 -13.51 0.35 -8.26
N ARG A 27 -13.14 -0.76 -8.86
CA ARG A 27 -13.88 -1.39 -9.97
C ARG A 27 -14.96 -2.36 -9.48
N THR A 28 -14.68 -3.15 -8.44
CA THR A 28 -15.52 -4.28 -8.01
C THR A 28 -16.16 -4.11 -6.64
N GLY A 29 -15.66 -3.20 -5.82
CA GLY A 29 -16.09 -3.02 -4.43
C GLY A 29 -15.55 -4.09 -3.46
N ASP A 30 -14.69 -5.00 -3.92
CA ASP A 30 -14.19 -6.12 -3.13
C ASP A 30 -12.72 -6.43 -3.42
N ILE A 31 -11.99 -6.85 -2.38
CA ILE A 31 -10.60 -7.31 -2.47
C ILE A 31 -10.38 -8.50 -1.54
N SER A 32 -9.39 -9.33 -1.87
CA SER A 32 -8.99 -10.45 -1.02
C SER A 32 -8.20 -9.97 0.20
N GLY A 33 -8.60 -10.44 1.40
CA GLY A 33 -7.83 -10.22 2.63
C GLY A 33 -6.42 -10.80 2.57
N ASP A 34 -6.23 -11.92 1.86
CA ASP A 34 -4.90 -12.52 1.68
C ASP A 34 -3.92 -11.58 0.98
N ALA A 35 -4.40 -10.70 0.12
CA ALA A 35 -3.58 -9.71 -0.57
C ALA A 35 -3.44 -8.39 0.20
N SER A 36 -4.46 -7.99 0.97
CA SER A 36 -4.46 -6.71 1.72
C SER A 36 -3.82 -6.81 3.10
N ASP A 37 -4.04 -7.90 3.84
CA ASP A 37 -3.56 -8.05 5.21
C ASP A 37 -2.04 -7.94 5.34
N PRO A 38 -1.21 -8.53 4.46
CA PRO A 38 0.23 -8.36 4.54
C PRO A 38 0.69 -6.90 4.42
N LEU A 39 -0.01 -6.09 3.63
CA LEU A 39 0.29 -4.67 3.48
C LEU A 39 -0.12 -3.87 4.73
N LEU A 40 -1.29 -4.16 5.30
CA LEU A 40 -1.74 -3.53 6.54
C LEU A 40 -0.83 -3.90 7.71
N GLN A 41 -0.41 -5.15 7.81
CA GLN A 41 0.56 -5.60 8.81
C GLN A 41 1.89 -4.85 8.67
N ALA A 42 2.37 -4.64 7.44
CA ALA A 42 3.59 -3.88 7.19
C ALA A 42 3.46 -2.43 7.68
N VAL A 43 2.30 -1.79 7.49
CA VAL A 43 2.04 -0.43 7.99
C VAL A 43 2.13 -0.38 9.52
N PHE A 44 1.59 -1.37 10.21
CA PHE A 44 1.59 -1.41 11.68
C PHE A 44 2.91 -1.88 12.29
N ASN A 45 3.79 -2.51 11.54
CA ASN A 45 5.12 -2.93 12.01
C ASN A 45 6.12 -1.78 11.88
N GLN A 46 6.12 -0.88 12.86
CA GLN A 46 6.95 0.33 12.85
C GLN A 46 8.41 0.10 13.26
N SER A 47 8.73 -1.06 13.80
CA SER A 47 10.08 -1.38 14.31
C SER A 47 10.49 -2.80 13.91
N PRO A 48 10.58 -3.10 12.61
CA PRO A 48 11.03 -4.41 12.17
C PRO A 48 12.50 -4.62 12.54
N GLU A 49 12.85 -5.80 13.03
CA GLU A 49 14.25 -6.14 13.35
C GLU A 49 15.07 -6.36 12.08
N ASN A 50 14.42 -6.86 11.03
CA ASN A 50 15.04 -7.08 9.73
C ASN A 50 14.01 -6.92 8.61
N PHE A 51 14.47 -6.92 7.37
CA PHE A 51 13.59 -6.72 6.21
C PHE A 51 12.53 -7.82 6.06
N HIS A 52 12.85 -9.06 6.42
CA HIS A 52 11.88 -10.17 6.34
C HIS A 52 10.66 -9.94 7.24
N ASP A 53 10.82 -9.25 8.37
CA ASP A 53 9.73 -8.99 9.32
C ASP A 53 8.66 -8.05 8.75
N ILE A 54 8.97 -7.29 7.69
CA ILE A 54 8.02 -6.36 7.08
C ILE A 54 6.95 -7.13 6.32
N TYR A 55 7.33 -8.01 5.40
CA TYR A 55 6.40 -8.67 4.49
C TYR A 55 6.33 -10.19 4.68
N GLY A 56 7.15 -10.78 5.55
CA GLY A 56 7.25 -12.21 5.73
C GLY A 56 7.69 -12.92 4.44
N ASN A 57 7.00 -13.99 4.08
CA ASN A 57 7.26 -14.68 2.82
C ASN A 57 6.71 -13.86 1.64
N ALA A 58 7.57 -13.04 1.03
CA ALA A 58 7.18 -12.14 -0.05
C ALA A 58 6.61 -12.86 -1.27
N ARG A 59 7.05 -14.08 -1.59
CA ARG A 59 6.52 -14.85 -2.72
C ARG A 59 5.05 -15.21 -2.54
N VAL A 60 4.62 -15.40 -1.31
CA VAL A 60 3.22 -15.68 -0.97
C VAL A 60 2.46 -14.37 -0.73
N ASN A 61 2.97 -13.54 0.15
CA ASN A 61 2.27 -12.36 0.66
C ASN A 61 2.18 -11.22 -0.38
N LEU A 62 3.13 -11.17 -1.31
CA LEU A 62 3.20 -10.16 -2.38
C LEU A 62 3.08 -10.79 -3.78
N SER A 63 2.46 -11.94 -3.90
CA SER A 63 2.32 -12.65 -5.19
C SER A 63 1.61 -11.81 -6.25
N VAL A 64 0.58 -11.08 -5.89
CA VAL A 64 -0.15 -10.19 -6.81
C VAL A 64 0.78 -9.10 -7.34
N GLY A 65 1.50 -8.40 -6.46
CA GLY A 65 2.45 -7.36 -6.85
C GLY A 65 3.61 -7.88 -7.68
N LEU A 66 4.16 -9.03 -7.32
CA LEU A 66 5.23 -9.67 -8.08
C LEU A 66 4.77 -10.09 -9.48
N ASN A 67 3.56 -10.61 -9.63
CA ASN A 67 3.00 -10.97 -10.94
C ASN A 67 2.80 -9.74 -11.83
N HIS A 68 2.23 -8.66 -11.29
CA HIS A 68 2.08 -7.40 -12.03
C HIS A 68 3.44 -6.82 -12.42
N LEU A 69 4.41 -6.84 -11.51
CA LEU A 69 5.76 -6.34 -11.78
C LEU A 69 6.45 -7.15 -12.90
N ASN A 70 6.30 -8.46 -12.89
CA ASN A 70 6.79 -9.33 -13.97
C ASN A 70 6.16 -8.98 -15.31
N SER A 71 4.88 -8.70 -15.36
CA SER A 71 4.18 -8.29 -16.59
C SER A 71 4.73 -6.97 -17.13
N ILE A 72 5.00 -6.01 -16.26
CA ILE A 72 5.57 -4.71 -16.61
C ILE A 72 7.00 -4.87 -17.17
N VAL A 73 7.85 -5.63 -16.49
CA VAL A 73 9.26 -5.82 -16.87
C VAL A 73 9.39 -6.76 -18.08
N GLY A 74 8.55 -7.77 -18.16
CA GLY A 74 8.58 -8.79 -19.22
C GLY A 74 8.16 -8.30 -20.60
N ARG A 75 7.75 -7.02 -20.74
CA ARG A 75 7.31 -6.40 -22.01
C ARG A 75 6.21 -7.19 -22.75
N THR A 76 5.48 -8.02 -22.04
CA THR A 76 4.40 -8.82 -22.62
C THR A 76 3.12 -8.03 -22.88
N GLY A 77 3.14 -6.73 -22.88
CA GLY A 77 2.15 -5.73 -23.33
C GLY A 77 0.66 -6.03 -23.23
N ARG A 78 0.30 -7.30 -23.03
CA ARG A 78 -1.09 -7.78 -23.07
C ARG A 78 -1.80 -7.73 -21.71
N ASP A 79 -1.05 -7.71 -20.60
CA ASP A 79 -1.59 -7.86 -19.25
C ASP A 79 -1.29 -6.65 -18.34
N ILE A 80 -0.81 -5.55 -18.90
CA ILE A 80 -0.51 -4.35 -18.13
C ILE A 80 -1.79 -3.53 -17.97
N ASN A 81 -2.25 -3.43 -16.72
CA ASN A 81 -3.34 -2.53 -16.37
C ASN A 81 -2.80 -1.09 -16.28
N PRO A 82 -3.24 -0.15 -17.15
CA PRO A 82 -2.73 1.22 -17.16
C PRO A 82 -3.03 1.98 -15.88
N ASP A 83 -4.13 1.69 -15.20
CA ASP A 83 -4.47 2.34 -13.94
C ASP A 83 -3.54 1.88 -12.81
N VAL A 84 -3.22 0.60 -12.74
CA VAL A 84 -2.23 0.08 -11.77
C VAL A 84 -0.87 0.75 -11.97
N THR A 85 -0.43 0.89 -13.21
CA THR A 85 0.82 1.59 -13.53
C THR A 85 0.78 3.05 -13.11
N ARG A 86 -0.32 3.75 -13.41
CA ARG A 86 -0.52 5.15 -13.04
C ARG A 86 -0.52 5.34 -11.51
N TYR A 87 -1.23 4.49 -10.77
CA TYR A 87 -1.25 4.55 -9.32
C TYR A 87 0.12 4.24 -8.72
N THR A 88 0.81 3.25 -9.25
CA THR A 88 2.18 2.90 -8.82
C THR A 88 3.13 4.09 -8.96
N LEU A 89 3.16 4.75 -10.11
CA LEU A 89 4.00 5.92 -10.35
C LEU A 89 3.63 7.07 -9.40
N SER A 90 2.35 7.29 -9.17
CA SER A 90 1.87 8.32 -8.24
C SER A 90 2.29 8.03 -6.79
N LEU A 91 2.21 6.78 -6.36
CA LEU A 91 2.66 6.36 -5.03
C LEU A 91 4.17 6.53 -4.84
N LEU A 92 4.96 6.21 -5.86
CA LEU A 92 6.42 6.40 -5.82
C LEU A 92 6.80 7.88 -5.74
N LEU A 93 6.08 8.75 -6.45
CA LEU A 93 6.26 10.21 -6.35
C LEU A 93 5.84 10.73 -4.96
N LEU A 94 4.77 10.21 -4.41
CA LEU A 94 4.30 10.55 -3.07
C LEU A 94 5.32 10.14 -2.01
N GLU A 95 5.85 8.92 -2.09
CA GLU A 95 6.92 8.42 -1.21
C GLU A 95 8.14 9.33 -1.26
N ARG A 96 8.58 9.70 -2.45
CA ARG A 96 9.74 10.59 -2.63
C ARG A 96 9.53 11.97 -1.98
N LYS A 97 8.32 12.49 -1.99
CA LYS A 97 7.99 13.75 -1.29
C LYS A 97 7.91 13.55 0.22
N LEU A 98 7.27 12.48 0.66
CA LEU A 98 7.12 12.14 2.07
C LEU A 98 8.47 11.91 2.75
N SER A 99 9.39 11.21 2.09
CA SER A 99 10.72 10.90 2.65
C SER A 99 11.55 12.15 3.02
N LYS A 100 11.21 13.29 2.45
CA LYS A 100 11.85 14.60 2.75
C LYS A 100 11.13 15.39 3.87
N ARG A 101 10.01 14.89 4.35
CA ARG A 101 9.16 15.58 5.35
C ARG A 101 9.24 14.87 6.69
N VAL A 102 10.30 15.16 7.44
CA VAL A 102 10.55 14.57 8.77
C VAL A 102 9.38 14.85 9.75
N ASP A 103 8.83 16.06 9.71
CA ASP A 103 7.66 16.46 10.48
C ASP A 103 6.43 15.57 10.20
N MET A 104 6.15 15.33 8.93
CA MET A 104 5.02 14.50 8.51
C MET A 104 5.26 13.02 8.82
N LEU A 105 6.48 12.52 8.64
CA LEU A 105 6.85 11.14 9.01
C LEU A 105 6.62 10.89 10.50
N LYS A 106 6.97 11.86 11.35
CA LYS A 106 6.73 11.76 12.79
C LYS A 106 5.24 11.76 13.11
N THR A 107 4.47 12.64 12.48
CA THR A 107 3.00 12.70 12.64
C THR A 107 2.35 11.39 12.20
N LEU A 108 2.77 10.84 11.05
CA LEU A 108 2.31 9.54 10.55
C LEU A 108 2.65 8.41 11.53
N GLY A 109 3.88 8.34 12.01
CA GLY A 109 4.28 7.32 12.98
C GLY A 109 3.44 7.33 14.25
N ASN A 110 3.18 8.51 14.79
CA ASN A 110 2.31 8.68 15.96
C ASN A 110 0.86 8.29 15.66
N GLY A 111 0.34 8.65 14.50
CA GLY A 111 -1.00 8.31 14.07
C GLY A 111 -1.18 6.81 13.82
N ILE A 112 -0.19 6.15 13.24
CA ILE A 112 -0.19 4.70 13.05
C ILE A 112 -0.17 3.99 14.41
N HIS A 113 0.65 4.46 15.34
CA HIS A 113 0.67 3.90 16.70
C HIS A 113 -0.70 4.03 17.38
N SER A 114 -1.38 5.14 17.22
CA SER A 114 -2.74 5.32 17.74
C SER A 114 -3.75 4.41 17.05
N ALA A 115 -3.65 4.24 15.73
CA ALA A 115 -4.51 3.34 14.96
C ALA A 115 -4.25 1.86 15.30
N SER A 116 -3.05 1.50 15.72
CA SER A 116 -2.72 0.11 16.11
C SER A 116 -3.57 -0.37 17.29
N ARG A 117 -4.02 0.52 18.14
CA ARG A 117 -4.95 0.19 19.25
C ARG A 117 -6.31 -0.29 18.73
N GLN A 118 -6.78 0.25 17.61
CA GLN A 118 -8.00 -0.23 16.95
C GLN A 118 -7.77 -1.64 16.39
N ALA A 119 -6.60 -1.88 15.78
CA ALA A 119 -6.23 -3.19 15.26
C ALA A 119 -6.13 -4.26 16.35
N GLU A 120 -5.62 -3.92 17.54
CA GLU A 120 -5.56 -4.81 18.69
C GLU A 120 -6.95 -5.16 19.23
N HIS A 121 -7.88 -4.21 19.19
CA HIS A 121 -9.21 -4.34 19.76
C HIS A 121 -10.18 -5.07 18.84
N PHE A 122 -10.11 -4.80 17.54
CA PHE A 122 -11.04 -5.33 16.54
C PHE A 122 -10.39 -6.37 15.63
N SER A 123 -9.59 -5.92 14.73
CA SER A 123 -8.69 -6.67 13.84
C SER A 123 -8.02 -5.68 12.88
N ILE A 124 -7.01 -6.15 12.17
CA ILE A 124 -6.25 -5.31 11.23
C ILE A 124 -7.11 -4.83 10.06
N GLY A 125 -8.02 -5.66 9.56
CA GLY A 125 -8.93 -5.34 8.44
C GLY A 125 -10.31 -4.84 8.87
N HIS A 126 -10.55 -4.63 10.17
CA HIS A 126 -11.84 -4.15 10.66
C HIS A 126 -12.11 -2.71 10.18
N GLU A 127 -13.37 -2.39 9.90
CA GLU A 127 -13.75 -1.07 9.40
C GLU A 127 -13.27 0.10 10.29
N ASN A 128 -13.26 -0.07 11.61
CA ASN A 128 -12.76 0.96 12.53
C ASN A 128 -11.25 1.18 12.38
N THR A 129 -10.48 0.13 12.15
CA THR A 129 -9.04 0.22 11.88
C THR A 129 -8.79 0.92 10.56
N ILE A 130 -9.52 0.55 9.52
CA ILE A 130 -9.43 1.16 8.19
C ILE A 130 -9.84 2.64 8.25
N ALA A 131 -10.92 2.96 8.97
CA ALA A 131 -11.37 4.35 9.16
C ALA A 131 -10.29 5.21 9.86
N ALA A 132 -9.63 4.67 10.88
CA ALA A 132 -8.54 5.37 11.57
C ALA A 132 -7.37 5.67 10.63
N LEU A 133 -6.98 4.71 9.77
CA LEU A 133 -5.94 4.92 8.76
C LEU A 133 -6.38 5.93 7.68
N ALA A 134 -7.64 5.88 7.26
CA ALA A 134 -8.18 6.83 6.28
C ALA A 134 -8.19 8.27 6.83
N ASP A 135 -8.56 8.46 8.09
CA ASP A 135 -8.52 9.77 8.74
C ASP A 135 -7.08 10.29 8.88
N LEU A 136 -6.15 9.40 9.19
CA LEU A 136 -4.72 9.73 9.22
C LEU A 136 -4.22 10.17 7.84
N TYR A 137 -4.60 9.47 6.79
CA TYR A 137 -4.28 9.85 5.42
C TYR A 137 -4.82 11.25 5.08
N LYS A 138 -6.07 11.53 5.41
CA LYS A 138 -6.70 12.83 5.15
C LYS A 138 -6.00 13.98 5.85
N SER A 139 -5.53 13.76 7.08
CA SER A 139 -4.85 14.81 7.87
C SER A 139 -3.37 14.98 7.53
N THR A 140 -2.77 14.06 6.80
CA THR A 140 -1.33 14.05 6.50
C THR A 140 -1.05 13.99 5.00
N LEU A 141 -1.07 12.81 4.40
CA LEU A 141 -0.63 12.58 3.03
C LEU A 141 -1.45 13.32 1.98
N SER A 142 -2.74 13.52 2.21
CA SER A 142 -3.60 14.28 1.29
C SER A 142 -3.19 15.75 1.15
N ASN A 143 -2.40 16.26 2.09
CA ASN A 143 -1.88 17.64 2.07
C ASN A 143 -0.54 17.76 1.32
N LEU A 144 0.06 16.67 0.89
CA LEU A 144 1.17 16.70 -0.04
C LEU A 144 0.66 17.12 -1.42
N SER A 145 1.46 17.79 -2.19
CA SER A 145 1.15 18.68 -3.31
C SER A 145 0.31 18.14 -4.49
N PHE A 146 -0.07 16.87 -4.49
CA PHE A 146 -0.97 16.30 -5.51
C PHE A 146 -1.85 15.21 -4.92
N ARG A 147 -3.00 14.98 -5.56
CA ARG A 147 -3.91 13.88 -5.22
C ARG A 147 -3.80 12.79 -6.26
N ILE A 148 -3.89 11.54 -5.81
CA ILE A 148 -4.01 10.39 -6.70
C ILE A 148 -5.49 10.26 -7.06
N HIS A 149 -5.80 10.48 -8.35
CA HIS A 149 -7.15 10.28 -8.86
C HIS A 149 -7.38 8.79 -9.11
N VAL A 150 -8.32 8.22 -8.35
CA VAL A 150 -8.78 6.85 -8.54
C VAL A 150 -10.00 6.86 -9.46
N THR A 151 -9.97 6.02 -10.48
CA THR A 151 -11.08 5.81 -11.41
C THR A 151 -11.66 4.42 -11.23
N GLY A 152 -12.98 4.30 -11.38
CA GLY A 152 -13.66 3.03 -11.20
C GLY A 152 -15.17 3.18 -11.26
N ASN A 153 -15.89 2.24 -10.68
CA ASN A 153 -17.35 2.29 -10.62
C ASN A 153 -17.79 3.37 -9.61
N PRO A 154 -18.61 4.35 -10.03
CA PRO A 154 -19.08 5.42 -9.14
C PRO A 154 -19.72 4.94 -7.84
N THR A 155 -20.35 3.75 -7.86
CA THR A 155 -20.96 3.14 -6.68
C THR A 155 -19.93 2.90 -5.56
N TYR A 156 -18.69 2.56 -5.91
CA TYR A 156 -17.63 2.23 -4.95
C TYR A 156 -16.68 3.39 -4.63
N LEU A 157 -16.74 4.45 -5.43
CA LEU A 157 -15.86 5.63 -5.25
C LEU A 157 -16.34 6.64 -4.21
N GLN A 158 -17.55 6.48 -3.69
CA GLN A 158 -18.18 7.41 -2.73
C GLN A 158 -18.04 7.00 -1.27
N ASN A 159 -17.46 5.84 -0.99
CA ASN A 159 -17.33 5.26 0.35
C ASN A 159 -15.91 5.38 0.91
#